data_7866b07c28ceb5644a171fd50f591a4d
#
_entry.id   7866b07c28ceb5644a171fd50f591a4d
#
_cell.length_a   1.000
_cell.length_b   1.000
_cell.length_c   1.000
_cell.angle_alpha   90.00
_cell.angle_beta   90.00
_cell.angle_gamma   90.00
#
_symmetry.space_group_name_H-M   'P 1'
#
loop_
_entity.id
_entity.type
_entity.pdbx_description
1 polymer ?
#
loop_
_entity_poly.entity_id
_entity_poly.type
_entity_poly.pdbx_seq_one_letter_code
_entity_poly.pdbx_strand_id
1 'polypeptide(L)'
;MKYQYAVLSVLILISIFGCKARLKGTDSLTDNLIGRKDSLAFELCQIFGSDQGVRLSEGFPDKMKLIQSIDTFNFNRVTDFVRKNGFPTEKLLGSKYIKVECVQSCVYSVLLHNPHRLVNEKEHFDLFLNEVKKGNLEANFFATILDKYYWTKSTNKENRRVFYGSQFGKPCIQTKEATNKARVEIGLKPLADDGFVDCGGEKLDMPKERK
;
A
#
# COMPACT_ATOMS: atom_id res chain seq x y z
N MET A 1 -36.78 35.58 59.40
CA MET A 1 -36.94 34.63 58.25
C MET A 1 -36.47 35.14 56.89
N LYS A 2 -36.26 36.44 56.63
CA LYS A 2 -35.85 36.93 55.32
C LYS A 2 -34.36 36.73 54.98
N TYR A 3 -33.48 36.51 55.95
CA TYR A 3 -32.05 36.32 55.73
C TYR A 3 -31.60 34.87 55.43
N GLN A 4 -32.40 33.87 55.81
CA GLN A 4 -32.09 32.45 55.56
C GLN A 4 -32.23 32.06 54.09
N TYR A 5 -33.13 32.69 53.36
CA TYR A 5 -33.29 32.42 51.92
C TYR A 5 -32.20 33.06 51.02
N ALA A 6 -31.65 34.20 51.48
CA ALA A 6 -30.56 34.86 50.74
C ALA A 6 -29.26 34.07 50.79
N VAL A 7 -28.94 33.44 51.92
CA VAL A 7 -27.73 32.60 52.07
C VAL A 7 -27.85 31.30 51.29
N LEU A 8 -29.04 30.70 51.23
CA LEU A 8 -29.28 29.47 50.46
C LEU A 8 -29.20 29.71 48.94
N SER A 9 -29.67 30.86 48.43
CA SER A 9 -29.62 31.24 47.04
C SER A 9 -28.18 31.51 46.54
N VAL A 10 -27.32 32.07 47.41
CA VAL A 10 -25.89 32.30 47.08
C VAL A 10 -25.11 31.01 47.04
N LEU A 11 -25.39 30.05 47.92
CA LEU A 11 -24.73 28.71 47.92
C LEU A 11 -25.12 27.86 46.71
N ILE A 12 -26.35 27.98 46.20
CA ILE A 12 -26.78 27.29 44.97
C ILE A 12 -26.14 27.89 43.72
N LEU A 13 -25.90 29.21 43.67
CA LEU A 13 -25.22 29.87 42.54
C LEU A 13 -23.71 29.55 42.44
N ILE A 14 -23.04 29.29 43.58
CA ILE A 14 -21.61 28.91 43.59
C ILE A 14 -21.43 27.46 43.13
N SER A 15 -22.39 26.57 43.36
CA SER A 15 -22.30 25.18 42.87
C SER A 15 -22.52 24.99 41.37
N ILE A 16 -23.05 25.98 40.65
CA ILE A 16 -23.29 25.91 39.21
C ILE A 16 -22.05 26.39 38.41
N PHE A 17 -21.17 27.17 39.02
CA PHE A 17 -19.94 27.67 38.34
C PHE A 17 -18.70 26.81 38.56
N GLY A 18 -18.77 25.74 39.38
CA GLY A 18 -17.62 24.92 39.77
C GLY A 18 -17.25 23.76 38.86
N CYS A 19 -17.86 23.57 37.68
CA CYS A 19 -17.62 22.41 36.86
C CYS A 19 -17.41 22.74 35.36
N LYS A 20 -16.39 23.49 35.00
CA LYS A 20 -15.89 23.57 33.60
C LYS A 20 -14.43 24.03 33.54
N ALA A 21 -13.56 23.53 34.39
CA ALA A 21 -12.14 23.47 34.09
C ALA A 21 -11.80 22.09 33.56
N ARG A 22 -12.40 21.69 32.43
CA ARG A 22 -12.03 20.49 31.68
C ARG A 22 -10.82 20.81 30.86
N LEU A 23 -9.74 20.07 31.08
CA LEU A 23 -8.47 20.11 30.39
C LEU A 23 -8.64 20.25 28.85
N LYS A 24 -8.62 21.47 28.33
CA LYS A 24 -8.70 21.78 26.89
C LYS A 24 -7.46 21.33 26.08
N GLY A 25 -6.41 20.85 26.73
CA GLY A 25 -5.15 20.52 26.08
C GLY A 25 -5.04 19.10 25.52
N THR A 26 -5.70 18.11 26.15
CA THR A 26 -5.64 16.71 25.71
C THR A 26 -6.68 16.39 24.63
N ASP A 27 -7.83 17.03 24.64
CA ASP A 27 -8.89 16.80 23.65
C ASP A 27 -8.45 17.28 22.24
N SER A 28 -7.73 18.39 22.13
CA SER A 28 -7.33 18.95 20.83
C SER A 28 -6.22 18.14 20.15
N LEU A 29 -5.31 17.53 20.89
CA LEU A 29 -4.26 16.66 20.32
C LEU A 29 -4.82 15.31 19.85
N THR A 30 -5.72 14.72 20.62
CA THR A 30 -6.43 13.47 20.25
C THR A 30 -7.34 13.70 19.06
N ASP A 31 -8.08 14.79 18.99
CA ASP A 31 -8.94 15.16 17.86
C ASP A 31 -8.13 15.40 16.59
N ASN A 32 -6.97 16.08 16.68
CA ASN A 32 -6.07 16.27 15.55
C ASN A 32 -5.45 14.95 15.05
N LEU A 33 -5.09 14.03 15.95
CA LEU A 33 -4.55 12.71 15.59
C LEU A 33 -5.62 11.83 14.94
N ILE A 34 -6.85 11.85 15.45
CA ILE A 34 -7.98 11.12 14.86
C ILE A 34 -8.28 11.70 13.49
N GLY A 35 -8.43 13.01 13.35
CA GLY A 35 -8.70 13.67 12.07
C GLY A 35 -7.60 13.40 11.03
N ARG A 36 -6.34 13.30 11.44
CA ARG A 36 -5.24 12.91 10.55
C ARG A 36 -5.38 11.47 10.06
N LYS A 37 -5.71 10.52 10.93
CA LYS A 37 -5.91 9.11 10.55
C LYS A 37 -7.11 8.94 9.62
N ASP A 38 -8.20 9.67 9.89
CA ASP A 38 -9.38 9.70 9.03
C ASP A 38 -9.04 10.20 7.63
N SER A 39 -8.28 11.29 7.51
CA SER A 39 -7.84 11.85 6.22
C SER A 39 -6.95 10.89 5.45
N LEU A 40 -5.98 10.23 6.11
CA LEU A 40 -5.11 9.25 5.47
C LEU A 40 -5.86 8.01 4.98
N ALA A 41 -6.79 7.49 5.79
CA ALA A 41 -7.63 6.37 5.42
C ALA A 41 -8.56 6.74 4.25
N PHE A 42 -9.15 7.93 4.28
CA PHE A 42 -9.99 8.45 3.21
C PHE A 42 -9.24 8.58 1.90
N GLU A 43 -8.00 9.12 1.93
CA GLU A 43 -7.15 9.21 0.73
C GLU A 43 -6.88 7.84 0.10
N LEU A 44 -6.54 6.83 0.91
CA LEU A 44 -6.33 5.46 0.43
C LEU A 44 -7.61 4.88 -0.19
N CYS A 45 -8.76 5.10 0.44
CA CYS A 45 -10.05 4.63 -0.08
C CYS A 45 -10.45 5.34 -1.38
N GLN A 46 -10.14 6.61 -1.55
CA GLN A 46 -10.34 7.31 -2.83
C GLN A 46 -9.48 6.73 -3.95
N ILE A 47 -8.19 6.45 -3.66
CA ILE A 47 -7.27 5.83 -4.62
C ILE A 47 -7.79 4.45 -5.01
N PHE A 48 -8.11 3.60 -4.04
CA PHE A 48 -8.65 2.26 -4.27
C PHE A 48 -9.97 2.28 -5.04
N GLY A 49 -10.89 3.18 -4.66
CA GLY A 49 -12.17 3.33 -5.32
C GLY A 49 -12.05 3.73 -6.79
N SER A 50 -11.14 4.64 -7.13
CA SER A 50 -10.88 5.01 -8.53
C SER A 50 -10.19 3.90 -9.32
N ASP A 51 -9.25 3.17 -8.69
CA ASP A 51 -8.54 2.03 -9.27
C ASP A 51 -9.51 0.88 -9.63
N GLN A 52 -10.36 0.48 -8.69
CA GLN A 52 -11.31 -0.60 -8.90
C GLN A 52 -12.52 -0.14 -9.73
N GLY A 53 -13.01 1.06 -9.50
CA GLY A 53 -14.20 1.60 -10.18
C GLY A 53 -14.05 1.65 -11.69
N VAL A 54 -12.91 2.09 -12.22
CA VAL A 54 -12.67 2.13 -13.68
C VAL A 54 -12.66 0.72 -14.30
N ARG A 55 -12.24 -0.30 -13.55
CA ARG A 55 -12.19 -1.69 -14.02
C ARG A 55 -13.55 -2.35 -14.03
N LEU A 56 -14.38 -2.06 -13.03
CA LEU A 56 -15.72 -2.61 -12.88
C LEU A 56 -16.76 -1.90 -13.77
N SER A 57 -16.51 -0.62 -14.13
CA SER A 57 -17.44 0.16 -14.93
C SER A 57 -17.48 -0.32 -16.37
N GLU A 58 -18.67 -0.32 -16.97
CA GLU A 58 -18.92 -0.68 -18.37
C GLU A 58 -19.31 0.57 -19.18
N GLY A 59 -19.27 0.45 -20.51
CA GLY A 59 -19.80 1.48 -21.41
C GLY A 59 -18.90 2.68 -21.68
N PHE A 60 -17.64 2.68 -21.23
CA PHE A 60 -16.69 3.73 -21.59
C PHE A 60 -16.05 3.47 -22.95
N PRO A 61 -16.17 4.40 -23.91
CA PRO A 61 -15.29 4.41 -25.07
C PRO A 61 -13.83 4.48 -24.58
N ASP A 62 -12.94 3.78 -25.23
CA ASP A 62 -11.50 3.77 -24.88
C ASP A 62 -11.19 3.39 -23.42
N LYS A 63 -11.95 2.48 -22.82
CA LYS A 63 -11.78 2.01 -21.43
C LYS A 63 -10.31 1.73 -21.08
N MET A 64 -9.55 1.09 -21.97
CA MET A 64 -8.12 0.76 -21.72
C MET A 64 -7.26 2.02 -21.56
N LYS A 65 -7.52 3.07 -22.36
CA LYS A 65 -6.81 4.35 -22.24
C LYS A 65 -7.13 5.05 -20.91
N LEU A 66 -8.38 4.98 -20.50
CA LEU A 66 -8.83 5.51 -19.21
C LEU A 66 -8.17 4.76 -18.06
N ILE A 67 -8.15 3.41 -18.10
CA ILE A 67 -7.45 2.58 -17.10
C ILE A 67 -5.97 2.98 -17.00
N GLN A 68 -5.24 3.11 -18.10
CA GLN A 68 -3.82 3.51 -18.09
C GLN A 68 -3.61 4.88 -17.45
N SER A 69 -4.50 5.83 -17.71
CA SER A 69 -4.42 7.17 -17.12
C SER A 69 -4.66 7.12 -15.60
N ILE A 70 -5.67 6.37 -15.16
CA ILE A 70 -6.00 6.18 -13.75
C ILE A 70 -4.87 5.41 -13.03
N ASP A 71 -4.32 4.37 -13.65
CA ASP A 71 -3.21 3.60 -13.09
C ASP A 71 -1.99 4.50 -12.84
N THR A 72 -1.62 5.32 -13.82
CA THR A 72 -0.51 6.28 -13.68
C THR A 72 -0.77 7.30 -12.58
N PHE A 73 -1.97 7.88 -12.55
CA PHE A 73 -2.36 8.86 -11.53
C PHE A 73 -2.34 8.26 -10.13
N ASN A 74 -2.94 7.09 -9.95
CA ASN A 74 -3.01 6.40 -8.66
C ASN A 74 -1.63 5.91 -8.19
N PHE A 75 -0.77 5.46 -9.11
CA PHE A 75 0.61 5.09 -8.77
C PHE A 75 1.38 6.27 -8.18
N ASN A 76 1.28 7.44 -8.79
CA ASN A 76 1.92 8.66 -8.28
C ASN A 76 1.36 9.02 -6.89
N ARG A 77 0.05 8.98 -6.69
CA ARG A 77 -0.57 9.23 -5.37
C ARG A 77 -0.09 8.25 -4.30
N VAL A 78 -0.01 6.96 -4.61
CA VAL A 78 0.48 5.94 -3.67
C VAL A 78 1.96 6.17 -3.33
N THR A 79 2.80 6.45 -4.32
CA THR A 79 4.22 6.73 -4.06
C THR A 79 4.42 7.98 -3.22
N ASP A 80 3.67 9.04 -3.48
CA ASP A 80 3.69 10.27 -2.70
C ASP A 80 3.16 10.05 -1.27
N PHE A 81 2.09 9.27 -1.12
CA PHE A 81 1.58 8.88 0.19
C PHE A 81 2.64 8.15 1.00
N VAL A 82 3.30 7.13 0.40
CA VAL A 82 4.33 6.33 1.09
C VAL A 82 5.56 7.16 1.42
N ARG A 83 6.00 8.06 0.54
CA ARG A 83 7.11 8.98 0.83
C ARG A 83 6.80 9.91 1.99
N LYS A 84 5.61 10.46 2.02
CA LYS A 84 5.20 11.48 3.00
C LYS A 84 4.82 10.90 4.35
N ASN A 85 4.14 9.78 4.37
CA ASN A 85 3.51 9.23 5.57
C ASN A 85 4.09 7.87 6.00
N GLY A 86 4.81 7.18 5.12
CA GLY A 86 5.19 5.77 5.26
C GLY A 86 4.13 4.82 4.73
N PHE A 87 4.45 3.53 4.76
CA PHE A 87 3.53 2.47 4.35
C PHE A 87 2.29 2.41 5.27
N PRO A 88 1.06 2.14 4.75
CA PRO A 88 -0.14 2.07 5.55
C PRO A 88 -0.13 0.84 6.47
N THR A 89 0.27 1.06 7.71
CA THR A 89 0.36 0.06 8.77
C THR A 89 -0.63 0.38 9.89
N GLU A 90 -0.87 -0.57 10.79
CA GLU A 90 -1.67 -0.33 11.99
C GLU A 90 -1.09 0.80 12.86
N LYS A 91 0.23 0.91 12.93
CA LYS A 91 0.91 1.99 13.65
C LYS A 91 0.54 3.37 13.08
N LEU A 92 0.47 3.50 11.75
CA LEU A 92 0.13 4.75 11.08
C LEU A 92 -1.35 5.09 11.20
N LEU A 93 -2.22 4.11 10.91
CA LEU A 93 -3.66 4.34 10.71
C LEU A 93 -4.52 3.93 11.92
N GLY A 94 -3.99 3.08 12.79
CA GLY A 94 -4.72 2.49 13.91
C GLY A 94 -5.55 1.27 13.50
N SER A 95 -5.95 0.48 14.52
CA SER A 95 -6.65 -0.79 14.35
C SER A 95 -8.02 -0.67 13.68
N LYS A 96 -8.66 0.50 13.79
CA LYS A 96 -9.96 0.78 13.16
C LYS A 96 -9.83 0.81 11.63
N TYR A 97 -8.88 1.57 11.10
CA TYR A 97 -8.79 1.82 9.65
C TYR A 97 -8.02 0.75 8.90
N ILE A 98 -7.00 0.12 9.53
CA ILE A 98 -6.22 -0.92 8.86
C ILE A 98 -7.05 -2.15 8.46
N LYS A 99 -8.20 -2.37 9.08
CA LYS A 99 -9.12 -3.46 8.77
C LYS A 99 -10.10 -3.14 7.64
N VAL A 100 -10.13 -1.91 7.17
CA VAL A 100 -11.03 -1.49 6.08
C VAL A 100 -10.42 -1.93 4.74
N GLU A 101 -11.16 -2.65 3.91
CA GLU A 101 -10.69 -3.25 2.67
C GLU A 101 -9.98 -2.25 1.75
N CYS A 102 -10.58 -1.08 1.52
CA CYS A 102 -9.98 -0.06 0.65
C CYS A 102 -8.63 0.46 1.19
N VAL A 103 -8.41 0.41 2.50
CA VAL A 103 -7.13 0.79 3.13
C VAL A 103 -6.10 -0.32 2.98
N GLN A 104 -6.50 -1.56 3.29
CA GLN A 104 -5.60 -2.73 3.20
C GLN A 104 -5.14 -3.00 1.77
N SER A 105 -6.06 -2.89 0.81
CA SER A 105 -5.83 -3.32 -0.57
C SER A 105 -5.28 -2.23 -1.48
N CYS A 106 -5.35 -0.96 -1.07
CA CYS A 106 -5.00 0.19 -1.91
C CYS A 106 -3.61 0.08 -2.54
N VAL A 107 -2.57 0.04 -1.69
CA VAL A 107 -1.18 0.03 -2.16
C VAL A 107 -0.90 -1.21 -3.00
N TYR A 108 -1.37 -2.36 -2.54
CA TYR A 108 -1.20 -3.63 -3.24
C TYR A 108 -1.82 -3.64 -4.63
N SER A 109 -3.08 -3.20 -4.76
CA SER A 109 -3.79 -3.15 -6.05
C SER A 109 -3.08 -2.22 -7.03
N VAL A 110 -2.74 -1.02 -6.59
CA VAL A 110 -2.07 -0.03 -7.44
C VAL A 110 -0.69 -0.50 -7.91
N LEU A 111 0.09 -1.14 -7.03
CA LEU A 111 1.40 -1.69 -7.41
C LEU A 111 1.27 -2.85 -8.39
N LEU A 112 0.29 -3.76 -8.20
CA LEU A 112 0.01 -4.86 -9.13
C LEU A 112 -0.44 -4.38 -10.52
N HIS A 113 -1.03 -3.20 -10.62
CA HIS A 113 -1.41 -2.61 -11.91
C HIS A 113 -0.26 -1.84 -12.58
N ASN A 114 0.77 -1.48 -11.81
CA ASN A 114 1.93 -0.71 -12.28
C ASN A 114 3.28 -1.42 -12.05
N PRO A 115 3.41 -2.75 -12.26
CA PRO A 115 4.64 -3.47 -11.92
C PRO A 115 5.83 -3.00 -12.77
N HIS A 116 5.57 -2.47 -13.98
CA HIS A 116 6.60 -1.94 -14.87
C HIS A 116 7.35 -0.75 -14.28
N ARG A 117 6.71 0.06 -13.43
CA ARG A 117 7.34 1.18 -12.73
C ARG A 117 8.38 0.70 -11.71
N LEU A 118 8.07 -0.39 -10.99
CA LEU A 118 8.99 -0.95 -10.00
C LEU A 118 10.15 -1.72 -10.64
N VAL A 119 9.90 -2.37 -11.79
CA VAL A 119 10.95 -3.14 -12.47
C VAL A 119 11.94 -2.23 -13.21
N ASN A 120 11.48 -1.11 -13.79
CA ASN A 120 12.29 -0.27 -14.68
C ASN A 120 12.84 1.00 -14.01
N GLU A 121 12.23 1.47 -12.92
CA GLU A 121 12.56 2.74 -12.28
C GLU A 121 13.14 2.49 -10.88
N LYS A 122 14.44 2.80 -10.72
CA LYS A 122 15.20 2.54 -9.49
C LYS A 122 14.59 3.23 -8.27
N GLU A 123 14.15 4.46 -8.44
CA GLU A 123 13.56 5.26 -7.37
C GLU A 123 12.34 4.58 -6.74
N HIS A 124 11.45 4.04 -7.57
CA HIS A 124 10.25 3.35 -7.10
C HIS A 124 10.56 1.98 -6.51
N PHE A 125 11.48 1.24 -7.13
CA PHE A 125 11.95 -0.02 -6.57
C PHE A 125 12.54 0.18 -5.17
N ASP A 126 13.45 1.12 -5.02
CA ASP A 126 14.13 1.41 -3.75
C ASP A 126 13.15 1.88 -2.67
N LEU A 127 12.14 2.69 -3.03
CA LEU A 127 11.09 3.13 -2.12
C LEU A 127 10.38 1.94 -1.47
N PHE A 128 9.91 1.00 -2.28
CA PHE A 128 9.16 -0.16 -1.75
C PHE A 128 10.07 -1.25 -1.18
N LEU A 129 11.28 -1.43 -1.70
CA LEU A 129 12.29 -2.28 -1.06
C LEU A 129 12.62 -1.82 0.36
N ASN A 130 12.67 -0.51 0.59
CA ASN A 130 12.86 0.03 1.92
C ASN A 130 11.71 -0.34 2.87
N GLU A 131 10.47 -0.36 2.37
CA GLU A 131 9.33 -0.81 3.16
C GLU A 131 9.35 -2.32 3.42
N VAL A 132 9.91 -3.13 2.50
CA VAL A 132 10.20 -4.55 2.76
C VAL A 132 11.24 -4.71 3.86
N LYS A 133 12.35 -3.97 3.80
CA LYS A 133 13.41 -3.99 4.83
C LYS A 133 12.93 -3.56 6.21
N LYS A 134 11.94 -2.68 6.28
CA LYS A 134 11.27 -2.27 7.52
C LYS A 134 10.24 -3.29 8.04
N GLY A 135 9.92 -4.32 7.26
CA GLY A 135 8.86 -5.29 7.57
C GLY A 135 7.42 -4.78 7.39
N ASN A 136 7.24 -3.64 6.72
CA ASN A 136 5.94 -3.06 6.44
C ASN A 136 5.28 -3.67 5.19
N LEU A 137 6.09 -4.17 4.26
CA LEU A 137 5.67 -4.88 3.04
C LEU A 137 6.31 -6.26 3.02
N GLU A 138 5.53 -7.30 2.85
CA GLU A 138 6.05 -8.68 2.78
C GLU A 138 6.88 -8.92 1.53
N ALA A 139 8.06 -9.51 1.68
CA ALA A 139 8.98 -9.80 0.58
C ALA A 139 8.35 -10.70 -0.50
N ASN A 140 7.55 -11.70 -0.09
CA ASN A 140 6.81 -12.56 -1.04
C ASN A 140 5.80 -11.77 -1.86
N PHE A 141 5.11 -10.82 -1.23
CA PHE A 141 4.17 -9.98 -1.94
C PHE A 141 4.88 -9.01 -2.90
N PHE A 142 6.02 -8.45 -2.47
CA PHE A 142 6.84 -7.62 -3.34
C PHE A 142 7.33 -8.40 -4.56
N ALA A 143 7.81 -9.65 -4.37
CA ALA A 143 8.14 -10.56 -5.47
C ALA A 143 6.95 -10.79 -6.42
N THR A 144 5.75 -10.94 -5.87
CA THR A 144 4.52 -11.10 -6.67
C THR A 144 4.25 -9.90 -7.56
N ILE A 145 4.42 -8.67 -7.03
CA ILE A 145 4.27 -7.45 -7.84
C ILE A 145 5.30 -7.42 -8.97
N LEU A 146 6.57 -7.71 -8.66
CA LEU A 146 7.64 -7.71 -9.66
C LEU A 146 7.41 -8.80 -10.72
N ASP A 147 7.01 -10.00 -10.32
CA ASP A 147 6.72 -11.10 -11.23
C ASP A 147 5.51 -10.84 -12.14
N LYS A 148 4.57 -10.01 -11.71
CA LYS A 148 3.45 -9.60 -12.56
C LYS A 148 3.95 -8.95 -13.87
N TYR A 149 5.04 -8.20 -13.83
CA TYR A 149 5.67 -7.62 -15.01
C TYR A 149 6.11 -8.71 -15.99
N TYR A 150 6.91 -9.68 -15.54
CA TYR A 150 7.44 -10.76 -16.39
C TYR A 150 6.30 -11.64 -16.90
N TRP A 151 5.34 -11.96 -16.04
CA TRP A 151 4.16 -12.73 -16.38
C TRP A 151 3.32 -12.07 -17.50
N THR A 152 3.15 -10.75 -17.47
CA THR A 152 2.41 -10.03 -18.52
C THR A 152 3.20 -9.91 -19.82
N LYS A 153 4.53 -9.81 -19.75
CA LYS A 153 5.44 -9.72 -20.88
C LYS A 153 5.73 -11.06 -21.55
N SER A 154 5.47 -12.17 -20.87
CA SER A 154 5.70 -13.49 -21.45
C SER A 154 5.00 -13.65 -22.80
N THR A 155 5.74 -14.08 -23.82
CA THR A 155 5.23 -14.34 -25.16
C THR A 155 4.38 -15.58 -25.22
N ASN A 156 4.78 -16.62 -24.48
CA ASN A 156 3.99 -17.83 -24.31
C ASN A 156 2.89 -17.60 -23.26
N LYS A 157 1.63 -17.56 -23.71
CA LYS A 157 0.48 -17.27 -22.83
C LYS A 157 -0.01 -18.50 -22.05
N GLU A 158 0.33 -19.69 -22.50
CA GLU A 158 0.00 -20.94 -21.80
C GLU A 158 0.98 -21.24 -20.67
N ASN A 159 2.28 -20.98 -20.92
CA ASN A 159 3.37 -21.19 -19.97
C ASN A 159 4.07 -19.87 -19.67
N ARG A 160 3.37 -18.95 -19.01
CA ARG A 160 3.92 -17.62 -18.68
C ARG A 160 5.10 -17.73 -17.75
N ARG A 161 6.09 -16.88 -17.98
CA ARG A 161 7.35 -16.86 -17.24
C ARG A 161 7.32 -15.83 -16.13
N VAL A 162 8.07 -16.13 -15.08
CA VAL A 162 8.34 -15.24 -13.93
C VAL A 162 9.85 -15.20 -13.69
N PHE A 163 10.28 -14.25 -12.87
CA PHE A 163 11.70 -14.12 -12.55
C PHE A 163 12.02 -14.41 -11.09
N TYR A 164 11.16 -13.97 -10.16
CA TYR A 164 11.38 -14.15 -8.72
C TYR A 164 10.83 -15.47 -8.18
N GLY A 165 9.92 -16.12 -8.86
CA GLY A 165 9.25 -17.33 -8.37
C GLY A 165 8.25 -17.04 -7.27
N SER A 166 7.20 -16.32 -7.63
CA SER A 166 6.06 -15.99 -6.78
C SER A 166 4.87 -16.90 -7.07
N GLN A 167 3.70 -16.53 -6.56
CA GLN A 167 2.42 -17.22 -6.87
C GLN A 167 2.09 -17.30 -8.37
N PHE A 168 2.74 -16.52 -9.22
CA PHE A 168 2.55 -16.56 -10.68
C PHE A 168 3.29 -17.72 -11.36
N GLY A 169 4.16 -18.45 -10.67
CA GLY A 169 4.82 -19.62 -11.20
C GLY A 169 6.28 -19.78 -10.77
N LYS A 170 6.96 -20.74 -11.42
CA LYS A 170 8.39 -21.01 -11.21
C LYS A 170 9.24 -20.26 -12.23
N PRO A 171 10.40 -19.72 -11.82
CA PRO A 171 11.36 -19.11 -12.75
C PRO A 171 12.08 -20.18 -13.58
N CYS A 172 12.73 -19.73 -14.65
CA CYS A 172 13.51 -20.62 -15.50
C CYS A 172 14.85 -21.01 -14.87
N ILE A 173 15.24 -22.27 -14.99
CA ILE A 173 16.55 -22.77 -14.49
C ILE A 173 17.70 -22.01 -15.14
N GLN A 174 17.56 -21.55 -16.38
CA GLN A 174 18.55 -20.78 -17.13
C GLN A 174 18.88 -19.43 -16.48
N THR A 175 17.99 -18.93 -15.57
CA THR A 175 18.21 -17.67 -14.85
C THR A 175 18.50 -17.87 -13.36
N LYS A 176 18.78 -19.10 -12.92
CA LYS A 176 18.90 -19.48 -11.51
C LYS A 176 19.80 -18.55 -10.69
N GLU A 177 20.99 -18.25 -11.15
CA GLU A 177 21.93 -17.37 -10.43
C GLU A 177 21.38 -15.96 -10.28
N ALA A 178 20.90 -15.37 -11.38
CA ALA A 178 20.33 -14.02 -11.39
C ALA A 178 19.06 -13.95 -10.54
N THR A 179 18.18 -14.94 -10.64
CA THR A 179 16.98 -15.08 -9.84
C THR A 179 17.31 -15.15 -8.35
N ASN A 180 18.22 -16.04 -7.94
CA ASN A 180 18.56 -16.21 -6.54
C ASN A 180 19.25 -14.97 -5.96
N LYS A 181 20.10 -14.29 -6.73
CA LYS A 181 20.68 -13.00 -6.34
C LYS A 181 19.58 -11.93 -6.11
N ALA A 182 18.63 -11.80 -7.05
CA ALA A 182 17.53 -10.85 -6.95
C ALA A 182 16.58 -11.17 -5.79
N ARG A 183 16.34 -12.45 -5.51
CA ARG A 183 15.55 -12.88 -4.35
C ARG A 183 16.19 -12.45 -3.03
N VAL A 184 17.50 -12.66 -2.89
CA VAL A 184 18.24 -12.23 -1.68
C VAL A 184 18.19 -10.70 -1.53
N GLU A 185 18.31 -9.95 -2.63
CA GLU A 185 18.20 -8.48 -2.63
C GLU A 185 16.89 -8.00 -2.01
N ILE A 186 15.78 -8.68 -2.29
CA ILE A 186 14.45 -8.33 -1.76
C ILE A 186 14.08 -9.06 -0.46
N GLY A 187 15.04 -9.75 0.18
CA GLY A 187 14.83 -10.41 1.47
C GLY A 187 14.26 -11.83 1.41
N LEU A 188 14.24 -12.46 0.24
CA LEU A 188 13.80 -13.85 0.07
C LEU A 188 14.98 -14.82 0.08
N LYS A 189 14.73 -16.06 0.53
CA LYS A 189 15.70 -17.14 0.42
C LYS A 189 15.89 -17.57 -1.06
N PRO A 190 17.10 -18.02 -1.45
CA PRO A 190 17.30 -18.68 -2.72
C PRO A 190 16.35 -19.88 -2.90
N LEU A 191 15.96 -20.15 -4.13
CA LEU A 191 15.20 -21.34 -4.48
C LEU A 191 16.17 -22.53 -4.68
N ALA A 192 15.74 -23.72 -4.26
CA ALA A 192 16.36 -24.97 -4.64
C ALA A 192 16.03 -25.33 -6.11
N ASP A 193 16.71 -26.36 -6.66
CA ASP A 193 16.58 -26.70 -8.09
C ASP A 193 15.17 -27.09 -8.51
N ASP A 194 14.43 -27.75 -7.64
CA ASP A 194 13.01 -28.09 -7.83
C ASP A 194 12.07 -26.86 -7.84
N GLY A 195 12.56 -25.70 -7.40
CA GLY A 195 11.87 -24.42 -7.48
C GLY A 195 11.91 -23.79 -8.88
N PHE A 196 12.60 -24.39 -9.84
CA PHE A 196 12.77 -23.90 -11.21
C PHE A 196 12.07 -24.81 -12.22
N VAL A 197 11.90 -24.31 -13.46
CA VAL A 197 11.46 -25.07 -14.62
C VAL A 197 12.47 -24.90 -15.75
N ASP A 198 12.62 -25.91 -16.59
CA ASP A 198 13.41 -25.79 -17.82
C ASP A 198 12.58 -25.02 -18.87
N CYS A 199 13.10 -23.89 -19.31
CA CYS A 199 12.47 -23.07 -20.33
C CYS A 199 13.11 -23.23 -21.71
N GLY A 200 14.06 -24.15 -21.86
CA GLY A 200 14.77 -24.37 -23.13
C GLY A 200 15.50 -23.12 -23.61
N GLY A 201 15.39 -22.84 -24.90
CA GLY A 201 16.02 -21.66 -25.55
C GLY A 201 15.16 -20.38 -25.51
N GLU A 202 14.05 -20.33 -24.77
CA GLU A 202 13.20 -19.15 -24.69
C GLU A 202 13.97 -17.98 -24.02
N LYS A 203 14.04 -16.86 -24.73
CA LYS A 203 14.62 -15.64 -24.16
C LYS A 203 13.66 -15.02 -23.14
N LEU A 204 14.15 -14.88 -21.91
CA LEU A 204 13.46 -14.14 -20.88
C LEU A 204 13.77 -12.65 -21.00
N ASP A 205 12.75 -11.83 -20.76
CA ASP A 205 12.95 -10.37 -20.63
C ASP A 205 13.60 -10.08 -19.28
N MET A 206 14.92 -10.30 -19.21
CA MET A 206 15.69 -10.15 -17.97
C MET A 206 15.63 -8.71 -17.47
N PRO A 207 15.71 -8.51 -16.13
CA PRO A 207 15.78 -7.18 -15.57
C PRO A 207 16.95 -6.41 -16.19
N LYS A 208 16.66 -5.31 -16.85
CA LYS A 208 17.67 -4.32 -17.26
C LYS A 208 18.11 -3.56 -16.01
N GLU A 209 19.29 -2.94 -16.07
CA GLU A 209 19.64 -1.97 -15.04
C GLU A 209 18.52 -0.95 -14.89
N ARG A 210 18.02 -0.83 -13.68
CA ARG A 210 16.97 0.15 -13.35
C ARG A 210 17.55 1.56 -13.50
N LYS A 211 16.88 2.38 -14.28
CA LYS A 211 17.26 3.79 -14.49
C LYS A 211 16.83 4.66 -13.34
#